data_37cf835a2caf767b0169563d2a2d6e17
#
_entry.id   37cf835a2caf767b0169563d2a2d6e17
#
_cell.length_a   1.000
_cell.length_b   1.000
_cell.length_c   1.000
_cell.angle_alpha   90.00
_cell.angle_beta   90.00
_cell.angle_gamma   90.00
#
_symmetry.space_group_name_H-M   'P 1'
#
loop_
_entity.id
_entity.type
_entity.pdbx_description
1 polymer ?
#
loop_
_entity_poly.entity_id
_entity_poly.type
_entity_poly.pdbx_seq_one_letter_code
_entity_poly.pdbx_strand_id
1 'polypeptide(L)'
;MSGERYALTVRSTFSAAHRLPEYEGNCERLHGHNWQVEITVESDTIDSRGMALDFRVMKTALSEILSRLDHKYLNEVPPFDGQNPSSENIARFLFGEMEEKIPPPVRLSRVTVWESEDAWAEYSRVRR
;
A
#
# COMPACT_ATOMS: atom_id res chain seq x y z
N MET A 1 -2.74 6.74 -29.74
CA MET A 1 -2.78 7.10 -28.29
C MET A 1 -3.98 8.00 -28.04
N SER A 2 -4.77 7.68 -27.05
CA SER A 2 -5.97 8.45 -26.75
C SER A 2 -5.67 9.77 -26.02
N GLY A 3 -4.54 9.87 -25.34
CA GLY A 3 -4.25 10.98 -24.44
C GLY A 3 -5.07 10.93 -23.15
N GLU A 4 -5.89 9.90 -22.98
CA GLU A 4 -6.72 9.74 -21.78
C GLU A 4 -6.01 8.93 -20.73
N ARG A 5 -6.34 9.22 -19.47
CA ARG A 5 -5.84 8.46 -18.34
C ARG A 5 -6.92 8.40 -17.26
N TYR A 6 -7.13 7.19 -16.76
CA TYR A 6 -8.06 6.95 -15.66
C TYR A 6 -7.25 6.49 -14.45
N ALA A 7 -7.60 7.00 -13.28
CA ALA A 7 -6.98 6.57 -12.03
C ALA A 7 -8.07 6.09 -11.08
N LEU A 8 -7.88 4.93 -10.50
CA LEU A 8 -8.81 4.32 -9.55
C LEU A 8 -8.10 4.10 -8.23
N THR A 9 -8.74 4.49 -7.15
CA THR A 9 -8.15 4.36 -5.82
C THR A 9 -9.12 3.63 -4.90
N VAL A 10 -8.61 2.68 -4.13
CA VAL A 10 -9.32 2.06 -3.01
C VAL A 10 -8.54 2.30 -1.74
N ARG A 11 -9.24 2.29 -0.63
CA ARG A 11 -8.71 2.59 0.69
C ARG A 11 -9.08 1.47 1.65
N SER A 12 -8.15 1.11 2.52
CA SER A 12 -8.40 0.16 3.59
C SER A 12 -7.55 0.52 4.80
N THR A 13 -7.77 -0.18 5.91
CA THR A 13 -7.03 0.07 7.14
C THR A 13 -6.53 -1.24 7.73
N PHE A 14 -5.48 -1.15 8.53
CA PHE A 14 -5.05 -2.24 9.39
C PHE A 14 -4.49 -1.65 10.68
N SER A 15 -4.57 -2.43 11.74
CA SER A 15 -4.04 -2.03 13.05
C SER A 15 -2.82 -2.87 13.36
N ALA A 16 -1.70 -2.22 13.68
CA ALA A 16 -0.47 -2.95 13.95
C ALA A 16 0.47 -2.11 14.81
N ALA A 17 1.30 -2.80 15.57
CA ALA A 17 2.34 -2.16 16.35
C ALA A 17 3.67 -2.24 15.61
N HIS A 18 4.52 -1.26 15.85
CA HIS A 18 5.87 -1.27 15.32
C HIS A 18 6.83 -0.54 16.25
N ARG A 19 8.10 -0.73 15.95
CA ARG A 19 9.21 -0.07 16.64
C ARG A 19 10.27 0.24 15.61
N LEU A 20 10.92 1.42 15.74
CA LEU A 20 12.03 1.83 14.88
C LEU A 20 13.30 1.85 15.73
N PRO A 21 14.02 0.72 15.86
CA PRO A 21 15.09 0.57 16.85
C PRO A 21 16.27 1.53 16.70
N GLU A 22 16.49 2.04 15.48
CA GLU A 22 17.63 2.92 15.18
C GLU A 22 17.28 4.40 15.26
N TYR A 23 16.03 4.70 15.63
CA TYR A 23 15.55 6.06 15.71
C TYR A 23 15.47 6.52 17.15
N GLU A 24 16.00 7.72 17.46
CA GLU A 24 15.95 8.28 18.79
C GLU A 24 14.57 8.86 19.11
N GLY A 25 14.15 8.75 20.37
CA GLY A 25 12.89 9.29 20.85
C GLY A 25 11.78 8.27 20.93
N ASN A 26 10.52 8.75 20.82
CA ASN A 26 9.34 7.91 21.02
C ASN A 26 9.20 6.78 20.01
N CYS A 27 9.75 6.94 18.80
CA CYS A 27 9.67 5.94 17.75
C CYS A 27 10.48 4.69 18.03
N GLU A 28 11.46 4.76 18.95
CA GLU A 28 12.20 3.59 19.40
C GLU A 28 11.34 2.63 20.21
N ARG A 29 10.26 3.13 20.81
CA ARG A 29 9.41 2.33 21.68
C ARG A 29 8.33 1.63 20.88
N LEU A 30 7.93 0.46 21.36
CA LEU A 30 6.78 -0.24 20.81
C LEU A 30 5.54 0.63 20.94
N HIS A 31 4.86 0.87 19.83
CA HIS A 31 3.61 1.63 19.81
C HIS A 31 2.75 1.16 18.64
N GLY A 32 1.47 1.40 18.75
CA GLY A 32 0.50 0.96 17.76
C GLY A 32 -0.15 2.11 17.01
N HIS A 33 -0.56 1.82 15.79
CA HIS A 33 -1.29 2.75 14.94
C HIS A 33 -2.45 2.04 14.24
N ASN A 34 -3.45 2.82 13.89
CA ASN A 34 -4.45 2.42 12.90
C ASN A 34 -3.97 2.97 11.55
N TRP A 35 -3.34 2.11 10.78
CA TRP A 35 -2.75 2.48 9.50
C TRP A 35 -3.83 2.56 8.44
N GLN A 36 -3.78 3.61 7.62
CA GLN A 36 -4.64 3.70 6.44
C GLN A 36 -3.79 3.49 5.21
N VAL A 37 -4.31 2.74 4.26
CA VAL A 37 -3.61 2.42 3.01
C VAL A 37 -4.49 2.80 1.83
N GLU A 38 -3.91 3.48 0.84
CA GLU A 38 -4.55 3.76 -0.42
C GLU A 38 -3.74 3.14 -1.55
N ILE A 39 -4.43 2.43 -2.43
CA ILE A 39 -3.84 1.83 -3.63
C ILE A 39 -4.43 2.54 -4.83
N THR A 40 -3.59 3.06 -5.70
CA THR A 40 -4.02 3.73 -6.93
C THR A 40 -3.48 2.98 -8.14
N VAL A 41 -4.38 2.64 -9.05
CA VAL A 41 -4.03 2.07 -10.35
C VAL A 41 -4.36 3.07 -11.45
N GLU A 42 -3.70 2.93 -12.58
CA GLU A 42 -3.95 3.77 -13.76
C GLU A 42 -4.16 2.91 -14.99
N SER A 43 -4.95 3.43 -15.92
CA SER A 43 -5.19 2.80 -17.22
C SER A 43 -5.42 3.89 -18.26
N ASP A 44 -5.00 3.61 -19.48
CA ASP A 44 -5.25 4.52 -20.60
C ASP A 44 -6.60 4.23 -21.27
N THR A 45 -7.23 3.11 -20.92
CA THR A 45 -8.46 2.65 -21.58
C THR A 45 -9.48 2.14 -20.55
N ILE A 46 -10.73 2.10 -21.00
CA ILE A 46 -11.82 1.44 -20.26
C ILE A 46 -12.49 0.43 -21.20
N ASP A 47 -13.19 -0.54 -20.63
CA ASP A 47 -13.89 -1.57 -21.40
C ASP A 47 -15.28 -1.09 -21.87
N SER A 48 -16.04 -1.99 -22.51
CA SER A 48 -17.36 -1.66 -23.02
C SER A 48 -18.38 -1.34 -21.93
N ARG A 49 -18.09 -1.68 -20.67
CA ARG A 49 -18.92 -1.32 -19.52
C ARG A 49 -18.53 0.01 -18.91
N GLY A 50 -17.48 0.66 -19.45
CA GLY A 50 -16.97 1.91 -18.91
C GLY A 50 -16.04 1.71 -17.72
N MET A 51 -15.39 0.56 -17.58
CA MET A 51 -14.56 0.22 -16.42
C MET A 51 -13.13 -0.08 -16.84
N ALA A 52 -12.18 0.51 -16.11
CA ALA A 52 -10.78 0.15 -16.26
C ALA A 52 -10.48 -1.15 -15.48
N LEU A 53 -11.06 -1.26 -14.30
CA LEU A 53 -10.90 -2.42 -13.42
C LEU A 53 -12.04 -2.38 -12.42
N ASP A 54 -12.55 -3.54 -12.04
CA ASP A 54 -13.55 -3.64 -10.98
C ASP A 54 -12.88 -3.34 -9.64
N PHE A 55 -13.43 -2.40 -8.88
CA PHE A 55 -12.91 -2.06 -7.55
C PHE A 55 -12.81 -3.28 -6.62
N ARG A 56 -13.68 -4.27 -6.80
CA ARG A 56 -13.65 -5.49 -5.98
C ARG A 56 -12.35 -6.27 -6.14
N VAL A 57 -11.76 -6.25 -7.34
CA VAL A 57 -10.46 -6.89 -7.58
C VAL A 57 -9.38 -6.23 -6.73
N MET A 58 -9.36 -4.91 -6.70
CA MET A 58 -8.40 -4.14 -5.90
C MET A 58 -8.62 -4.37 -4.40
N LYS A 59 -9.88 -4.32 -3.96
CA LYS A 59 -10.21 -4.46 -2.55
C LYS A 59 -9.87 -5.86 -2.02
N THR A 60 -10.18 -6.89 -2.79
CA THR A 60 -9.88 -8.27 -2.40
C THR A 60 -8.37 -8.48 -2.29
N ALA A 61 -7.62 -8.03 -3.29
CA ALA A 61 -6.17 -8.15 -3.29
C ALA A 61 -5.55 -7.43 -2.09
N LEU A 62 -5.98 -6.21 -1.84
CA LEU A 62 -5.47 -5.42 -0.71
C LEU A 62 -5.81 -6.08 0.62
N SER A 63 -7.04 -6.55 0.78
CA SER A 63 -7.47 -7.21 2.01
C SER A 63 -6.65 -8.47 2.32
N GLU A 64 -6.33 -9.27 1.31
CA GLU A 64 -5.50 -10.46 1.49
C GLU A 64 -4.10 -10.11 2.00
N ILE A 65 -3.51 -9.06 1.44
CA ILE A 65 -2.17 -8.64 1.84
C ILE A 65 -2.20 -8.06 3.25
N LEU A 66 -3.17 -7.18 3.53
CA LEU A 66 -3.25 -6.52 4.84
C LEU A 66 -3.56 -7.51 5.96
N SER A 67 -4.21 -8.64 5.65
CA SER A 67 -4.49 -9.66 6.67
C SER A 67 -3.21 -10.23 7.29
N ARG A 68 -2.08 -10.15 6.58
CA ARG A 68 -0.78 -10.60 7.09
C ARG A 68 -0.14 -9.59 8.05
N LEU A 69 -0.63 -8.35 8.05
CA LEU A 69 -0.09 -7.28 8.87
C LEU A 69 -1.01 -6.91 10.02
N ASP A 70 -2.32 -7.14 9.85
CA ASP A 70 -3.34 -6.69 10.78
C ASP A 70 -3.24 -7.41 12.12
N HIS A 71 -3.28 -6.63 13.20
CA HIS A 71 -3.17 -7.12 14.58
C HIS A 71 -1.85 -7.84 14.86
N LYS A 72 -0.78 -7.41 14.19
CA LYS A 72 0.55 -7.99 14.35
C LYS A 72 1.52 -6.96 14.93
N TYR A 73 2.63 -7.48 15.47
CA TYR A 73 3.82 -6.70 15.75
C TYR A 73 4.69 -6.77 14.50
N LEU A 74 4.75 -5.68 13.75
CA LEU A 74 5.35 -5.67 12.41
C LEU A 74 6.82 -6.09 12.41
N ASN A 75 7.57 -5.76 13.47
CA ASN A 75 8.99 -6.11 13.56
C ASN A 75 9.25 -7.63 13.57
N GLU A 76 8.22 -8.44 13.78
CA GLU A 76 8.30 -9.89 13.74
C GLU A 76 7.75 -10.49 12.44
N VAL A 77 7.22 -9.66 11.55
CA VAL A 77 6.60 -10.11 10.31
C VAL A 77 7.56 -9.88 9.14
N PRO A 78 7.94 -10.94 8.40
CA PRO A 78 8.79 -10.71 7.21
C PRO A 78 8.09 -9.82 6.18
N PRO A 79 8.79 -8.88 5.53
CA PRO A 79 10.25 -8.65 5.59
C PRO A 79 10.71 -7.72 6.73
N PHE A 80 9.80 -7.28 7.60
CA PHE A 80 10.09 -6.29 8.63
C PHE A 80 10.86 -6.85 9.84
N ASP A 81 11.09 -8.15 9.85
CA ASP A 81 12.00 -8.77 10.82
C ASP A 81 13.48 -8.47 10.47
N GLY A 82 13.75 -8.01 9.24
CA GLY A 82 15.09 -7.65 8.78
C GLY A 82 15.22 -6.22 8.29
N GLN A 83 14.13 -5.45 8.28
CA GLN A 83 14.15 -4.04 7.92
C GLN A 83 13.11 -3.28 8.75
N ASN A 84 13.36 -2.00 8.98
CA ASN A 84 12.46 -1.20 9.81
C ASN A 84 11.07 -1.09 9.17
N PRO A 85 9.99 -1.31 9.95
CA PRO A 85 8.63 -1.14 9.46
C PRO A 85 8.20 0.34 9.51
N SER A 86 8.91 1.17 8.78
CA SER A 86 8.56 2.57 8.58
C SER A 86 7.39 2.66 7.59
N SER A 87 6.73 3.81 7.54
CA SER A 87 5.67 4.05 6.54
C SER A 87 6.20 3.84 5.12
N GLU A 88 7.43 4.28 4.87
CA GLU A 88 8.08 4.13 3.56
C GLU A 88 8.30 2.66 3.19
N ASN A 89 8.84 1.88 4.12
CA ASN A 89 9.11 0.46 3.87
C ASN A 89 7.82 -0.34 3.77
N ILE A 90 6.80 0.02 4.55
CA ILE A 90 5.48 -0.61 4.43
C ILE A 90 4.87 -0.31 3.06
N ALA A 91 4.94 0.93 2.60
CA ALA A 91 4.42 1.31 1.29
C ALA A 91 5.13 0.55 0.16
N ARG A 92 6.45 0.43 0.24
CA ARG A 92 7.24 -0.32 -0.75
C ARG A 92 6.88 -1.80 -0.76
N PHE A 93 6.72 -2.40 0.41
CA PHE A 93 6.32 -3.79 0.53
C PHE A 93 4.94 -4.02 -0.11
N LEU A 94 3.97 -3.17 0.23
CA LEU A 94 2.62 -3.28 -0.31
C LEU A 94 2.61 -3.09 -1.83
N PHE A 95 3.42 -2.19 -2.35
CA PHE A 95 3.53 -1.98 -3.79
C PHE A 95 3.97 -3.26 -4.50
N GLY A 96 5.03 -3.90 -4.02
CA GLY A 96 5.53 -5.13 -4.62
C GLY A 96 4.50 -6.26 -4.59
N GLU A 97 3.77 -6.39 -3.48
CA GLU A 97 2.74 -7.42 -3.35
C GLU A 97 1.51 -7.13 -4.23
N MET A 98 1.10 -5.87 -4.30
CA MET A 98 -0.06 -5.48 -5.11
C MET A 98 0.22 -5.52 -6.60
N GLU A 99 1.43 -5.21 -7.02
CA GLU A 99 1.79 -5.15 -8.43
C GLU A 99 1.49 -6.46 -9.15
N GLU A 100 1.73 -7.58 -8.48
CA GLU A 100 1.50 -8.92 -9.03
C GLU A 100 0.01 -9.25 -9.18
N LYS A 101 -0.86 -8.52 -8.50
CA LYS A 101 -2.29 -8.79 -8.48
C LYS A 101 -3.10 -7.87 -9.39
N ILE A 102 -2.45 -6.90 -10.01
CA ILE A 102 -3.12 -5.95 -10.91
C ILE A 102 -2.93 -6.44 -12.36
N PRO A 103 -4.02 -6.78 -13.05
CA PRO A 103 -3.90 -7.32 -14.41
C PRO A 103 -3.64 -6.23 -15.45
N PRO A 104 -2.75 -6.52 -16.43
CA PRO A 104 -2.59 -5.62 -17.57
C PRO A 104 -3.92 -5.49 -18.34
N PRO A 105 -4.18 -4.37 -19.01
CA PRO A 105 -3.32 -3.21 -19.24
C PRO A 105 -3.31 -2.19 -18.11
N VAL A 106 -4.01 -2.48 -17.02
CA VAL A 106 -4.00 -1.63 -15.84
C VAL A 106 -2.66 -1.80 -15.11
N ARG A 107 -2.15 -0.72 -14.53
CA ARG A 107 -0.86 -0.75 -13.83
C ARG A 107 -0.99 -0.10 -12.46
N LEU A 108 -0.27 -0.63 -11.50
CA LEU A 108 -0.20 -0.03 -10.17
C LEU A 108 0.60 1.28 -10.27
N SER A 109 0.02 2.37 -9.82
CA SER A 109 0.62 3.69 -9.90
C SER A 109 1.36 4.04 -8.61
N ARG A 110 0.70 3.89 -7.48
CA ARG A 110 1.29 4.24 -6.19
C ARG A 110 0.56 3.56 -5.04
N VAL A 111 1.27 3.47 -3.93
CA VAL A 111 0.72 3.06 -2.64
C VAL A 111 1.01 4.15 -1.64
N THR A 112 0.00 4.57 -0.90
CA THR A 112 0.12 5.58 0.15
C THR A 112 -0.21 4.93 1.48
N VAL A 113 0.67 5.12 2.46
CA VAL A 113 0.51 4.56 3.80
C VAL A 113 0.49 5.70 4.81
N TRP A 114 -0.61 5.81 5.53
CA TRP A 114 -0.86 6.83 6.55
C TRP A 114 -0.59 6.24 7.92
N GLU A 115 0.40 6.76 8.61
CA GLU A 115 0.67 6.38 9.99
C GLU A 115 -0.35 7.02 10.94
N SER A 116 -0.78 8.23 10.60
CA SER A 116 -1.78 9.02 11.32
C SER A 116 -2.58 9.82 10.30
N GLU A 117 -3.55 10.59 10.78
CA GLU A 117 -4.33 11.47 9.90
C GLU A 117 -3.49 12.56 9.23
N ASP A 118 -2.34 12.90 9.82
CA ASP A 118 -1.54 14.04 9.41
C ASP A 118 -0.23 13.67 8.72
N ALA A 119 0.13 12.40 8.70
CA ALA A 119 1.44 11.99 8.18
C ALA A 119 1.34 10.70 7.37
N TRP A 120 1.86 10.75 6.15
CA TRP A 120 1.82 9.59 5.27
C TRP A 120 3.04 9.56 4.36
N ALA A 121 3.34 8.37 3.85
CA ALA A 121 4.37 8.16 2.85
C ALA A 121 3.75 7.55 1.59
N GLU A 122 4.25 7.94 0.44
CA GLU A 122 3.83 7.39 -0.84
C GLU A 122 5.01 6.71 -1.50
N TYR A 123 4.75 5.56 -2.10
CA TYR A 123 5.75 4.83 -2.88
C TYR A 123 5.25 4.61 -4.30
N SER A 124 6.11 4.90 -5.26
CA SER A 124 5.85 4.64 -6.67
C SER A 124 7.18 4.31 -7.35
N ARG A 125 7.11 3.75 -8.55
CA ARG A 125 8.30 3.47 -9.34
C ARG A 125 8.30 4.30 -10.60
N VAL A 126 9.43 4.92 -10.87
CA VAL A 126 9.61 5.67 -12.10
C VAL A 126 9.78 4.65 -13.23
N ARG A 127 8.99 4.79 -14.29
CA ARG A 127 9.10 3.95 -15.47
C ARG A 127 10.10 4.56 -16.44
N ARG A 128 10.93 3.72 -16.99
CA ARG A 128 11.94 4.13 -17.99
C ARG A 128 11.68 3.45 -19.31
#